data_7d6335d63782c2dac94933e77207a5fd
#
_entry.id   7d6335d63782c2dac94933e77207a5fd
#
_cell.length_a   1.000
_cell.length_b   1.000
_cell.length_c   1.000
_cell.angle_alpha   90.00
_cell.angle_beta   90.00
_cell.angle_gamma   90.00
#
_symmetry.space_group_name_H-M   'P 1'
#
loop_
_entity.id
_entity.type
_entity.pdbx_description
1 polymer ?
#
loop_
_entity_poly.entity_id
_entity_poly.type
_entity_poly.pdbx_seq_one_letter_code
_entity_poly.pdbx_strand_id
1 'polypeptide(L)'
;MLVPGDSLAKKMSQYLVDQIEATDNISVQVHASVVEVKGEESLEAITIKNSATGEVQTVPSTSLFIFIGAVPRTDWLDGVVERDDRGFIPTGPDLISEERRPRGWHLERDPYLLESSVSGIFAVGDVRHGSVKRVASGVGEGSIAVQFVHRYLSNL
;
A
#
# COMPACT_ATOMS: atom_id res chain seq x y z
N MET A 1 -5.44 18.05 -10.10
CA MET A 1 -4.83 16.98 -9.25
C MET A 1 -4.28 17.62 -7.97
N LEU A 2 -4.60 17.05 -6.79
CA LEU A 2 -4.12 17.57 -5.51
C LEU A 2 -2.99 16.67 -5.00
N VAL A 3 -1.88 17.26 -4.59
CA VAL A 3 -0.67 16.58 -4.12
C VAL A 3 -0.33 17.09 -2.73
N PRO A 4 -0.40 16.27 -1.67
CA PRO A 4 -0.06 16.70 -0.31
C PRO A 4 1.40 17.11 -0.14
N GLY A 5 2.30 16.58 -0.97
CA GLY A 5 3.73 16.93 -0.99
C GLY A 5 4.04 18.17 -1.81
N ASP A 6 5.32 18.47 -1.89
CA ASP A 6 5.88 19.62 -2.59
C ASP A 6 6.11 19.39 -4.11
N SER A 7 6.02 18.13 -4.57
CA SER A 7 6.29 17.77 -5.96
C SER A 7 5.68 16.42 -6.34
N LEU A 8 5.30 16.28 -7.61
CA LEU A 8 4.94 14.99 -8.23
C LEU A 8 6.18 14.11 -8.42
N ALA A 9 7.29 14.69 -8.85
CA ALA A 9 8.50 13.97 -9.27
C ALA A 9 9.14 13.12 -8.16
N LYS A 10 8.88 13.41 -6.88
CA LYS A 10 9.42 12.63 -5.75
C LYS A 10 8.89 11.19 -5.68
N LYS A 11 7.69 10.93 -6.22
CA LYS A 11 7.01 9.63 -6.07
C LYS A 11 6.41 9.09 -7.37
N MET A 12 6.57 9.81 -8.46
CA MET A 12 6.00 9.49 -9.77
C MET A 12 7.12 9.35 -10.80
N SER A 13 6.97 8.39 -11.73
CA SER A 13 7.90 8.22 -12.84
C SER A 13 7.88 9.46 -13.74
N GLN A 14 9.06 9.88 -14.22
CA GLN A 14 9.22 11.12 -14.99
C GLN A 14 8.27 11.18 -16.22
N TYR A 15 8.14 10.09 -16.97
CA TYR A 15 7.26 10.06 -18.14
C TYR A 15 5.80 10.40 -17.83
N LEU A 16 5.31 10.05 -16.61
CA LEU A 16 3.95 10.39 -16.18
C LEU A 16 3.86 11.88 -15.79
N VAL A 17 4.89 12.42 -15.17
CA VAL A 17 4.98 13.86 -14.87
C VAL A 17 4.92 14.65 -16.17
N ASP A 18 5.73 14.27 -17.17
CA ASP A 18 5.76 14.91 -18.49
C ASP A 18 4.39 14.84 -19.19
N GLN A 19 3.70 13.71 -19.09
CA GLN A 19 2.34 13.56 -19.65
C GLN A 19 1.32 14.46 -18.95
N ILE A 20 1.39 14.58 -17.63
CA ILE A 20 0.49 15.45 -16.86
C ILE A 20 0.75 16.91 -17.22
N GLU A 21 2.02 17.33 -17.29
CA GLU A 21 2.41 18.69 -17.63
C GLU A 21 2.05 19.06 -19.09
N ALA A 22 2.08 18.09 -19.99
CA ALA A 22 1.68 18.28 -21.40
C ALA A 22 0.15 18.24 -21.63
N THR A 23 -0.65 18.02 -20.59
CA THR A 23 -2.11 17.86 -20.71
C THR A 23 -2.83 19.11 -20.21
N ASP A 24 -3.32 19.94 -21.11
CA ASP A 24 -3.86 21.28 -20.83
C ASP A 24 -5.03 21.33 -19.82
N ASN A 25 -5.82 20.27 -19.74
CA ASN A 25 -6.97 20.20 -18.84
C ASN A 25 -6.65 19.59 -17.46
N ILE A 26 -5.37 19.36 -17.16
CA ILE A 26 -4.92 18.90 -15.85
C ILE A 26 -4.15 20.03 -15.15
N SER A 27 -4.67 20.49 -14.03
CA SER A 27 -3.94 21.39 -13.14
C SER A 27 -3.45 20.65 -11.90
N VAL A 28 -2.20 20.89 -11.51
CA VAL A 28 -1.57 20.28 -10.32
C VAL A 28 -1.43 21.33 -9.22
N GLN A 29 -1.95 21.01 -8.05
CA GLN A 29 -1.79 21.83 -6.84
C GLN A 29 -0.98 21.03 -5.82
N VAL A 30 0.22 21.50 -5.51
CA VAL A 30 1.10 20.93 -4.47
C VAL A 30 0.74 21.47 -3.09
N HIS A 31 1.20 20.81 -2.04
CA HIS A 31 0.85 21.12 -0.66
C HIS A 31 -0.67 21.15 -0.39
N ALA A 32 -1.46 20.48 -1.23
CA ALA A 32 -2.91 20.58 -1.24
C ALA A 32 -3.55 19.26 -0.77
N SER A 33 -4.50 19.40 0.16
CA SER A 33 -5.27 18.26 0.69
C SER A 33 -6.74 18.62 0.79
N VAL A 34 -7.63 17.67 0.50
CA VAL A 34 -9.08 17.82 0.75
C VAL A 34 -9.30 17.70 2.25
N VAL A 35 -9.98 18.67 2.84
CA VAL A 35 -10.33 18.68 4.28
C VAL A 35 -11.82 18.55 4.53
N GLU A 36 -12.65 18.79 3.52
CA GLU A 36 -14.10 18.67 3.62
C GLU A 36 -14.70 18.36 2.25
N VAL A 37 -15.81 17.63 2.22
CA VAL A 37 -16.63 17.39 1.05
C VAL A 37 -18.04 17.93 1.30
N LYS A 38 -18.71 18.48 0.27
CA LYS A 38 -20.04 19.10 0.38
C LYS A 38 -20.96 18.55 -0.70
N GLY A 39 -22.22 18.35 -0.35
CA GLY A 39 -23.30 17.86 -1.18
C GLY A 39 -24.31 17.07 -0.37
N GLU A 40 -25.55 17.01 -0.82
CA GLU A 40 -26.63 16.25 -0.17
C GLU A 40 -26.78 14.85 -0.76
N GLU A 41 -27.17 14.75 -2.04
CA GLU A 41 -27.33 13.48 -2.75
C GLU A 41 -26.11 13.11 -3.59
N SER A 42 -25.30 14.08 -3.96
CA SER A 42 -24.08 13.93 -4.76
C SER A 42 -23.02 14.92 -4.33
N LEU A 43 -21.78 14.69 -4.77
CA LEU A 43 -20.70 15.64 -4.50
C LEU A 43 -20.93 16.93 -5.30
N GLU A 44 -20.93 18.06 -4.62
CA GLU A 44 -21.14 19.39 -5.21
C GLU A 44 -19.90 20.27 -5.09
N ALA A 45 -19.15 20.13 -4.00
CA ALA A 45 -17.93 20.89 -3.77
C ALA A 45 -16.95 20.16 -2.85
N ILE A 46 -15.69 20.53 -2.93
CA ILE A 46 -14.64 20.12 -2.00
C ILE A 46 -13.96 21.34 -1.39
N THR A 47 -13.56 21.24 -0.14
CA THR A 47 -12.74 22.24 0.53
C THR A 47 -11.28 21.76 0.55
N ILE A 48 -10.40 22.56 -0.03
CA ILE A 48 -8.97 22.27 -0.16
C ILE A 48 -8.20 23.17 0.80
N LYS A 49 -7.27 22.57 1.55
CA LYS A 49 -6.33 23.32 2.40
C LYS A 49 -4.92 23.20 1.83
N ASN A 50 -4.25 24.33 1.70
CA ASN A 50 -2.82 24.38 1.40
C ASN A 50 -2.03 24.30 2.71
N SER A 51 -1.16 23.30 2.87
CA SER A 51 -0.37 23.08 4.09
C SER A 51 0.82 24.02 4.23
N ALA A 52 1.29 24.64 3.13
CA ALA A 52 2.41 25.59 3.15
C ALA A 52 1.95 27.01 3.50
N THR A 53 0.78 27.44 2.99
CA THR A 53 0.26 28.79 3.21
C THR A 53 -0.81 28.87 4.29
N GLY A 54 -1.44 27.74 4.62
CA GLY A 54 -2.61 27.68 5.50
C GLY A 54 -3.91 28.11 4.83
N GLU A 55 -3.87 28.49 3.55
CA GLU A 55 -5.04 28.93 2.79
C GLU A 55 -6.06 27.80 2.64
N VAL A 56 -7.33 28.17 2.76
CA VAL A 56 -8.47 27.24 2.60
C VAL A 56 -9.39 27.80 1.52
N GLN A 57 -9.71 26.99 0.52
CA GLN A 57 -10.63 27.35 -0.55
C GLN A 57 -11.67 26.24 -0.80
N THR A 58 -12.89 26.62 -1.11
CA THR A 58 -13.93 25.68 -1.54
C THR A 58 -14.12 25.82 -3.05
N VAL A 59 -14.05 24.70 -3.77
CA VAL A 59 -14.20 24.66 -5.22
C VAL A 59 -15.32 23.70 -5.61
N PRO A 60 -16.13 23.99 -6.66
CA PRO A 60 -17.11 23.06 -7.19
C PRO A 60 -16.43 21.77 -7.67
N SER A 61 -17.05 20.63 -7.37
CA SER A 61 -16.54 19.33 -7.82
C SER A 61 -17.70 18.33 -7.85
N THR A 62 -17.81 17.58 -8.93
CA THR A 62 -18.81 16.52 -9.10
C THR A 62 -18.27 15.12 -8.85
N SER A 63 -16.93 14.98 -8.74
CA SER A 63 -16.29 13.69 -8.52
C SER A 63 -14.98 13.89 -7.76
N LEU A 64 -14.65 12.96 -6.87
CA LEU A 64 -13.39 12.92 -6.14
C LEU A 64 -12.80 11.51 -6.21
N PHE A 65 -11.60 11.41 -6.80
CA PHE A 65 -10.83 10.17 -6.86
C PHE A 65 -9.67 10.23 -5.86
N ILE A 66 -9.58 9.23 -4.97
CA ILE A 66 -8.62 9.20 -3.86
C ILE A 66 -7.57 8.13 -4.15
N PHE A 67 -6.33 8.54 -4.46
CA PHE A 67 -5.19 7.67 -4.77
C PHE A 67 -4.01 7.92 -3.82
N ILE A 68 -4.29 7.95 -2.52
CA ILE A 68 -3.29 8.27 -1.48
C ILE A 68 -2.54 7.06 -0.94
N GLY A 69 -2.69 5.90 -1.56
CA GLY A 69 -2.09 4.63 -1.15
C GLY A 69 -3.08 3.73 -0.40
N ALA A 70 -2.58 2.60 0.05
CA ALA A 70 -3.35 1.59 0.78
C ALA A 70 -2.81 1.40 2.19
N VAL A 71 -3.71 1.14 3.12
CA VAL A 71 -3.39 0.71 4.49
C VAL A 71 -3.82 -0.75 4.62
N PRO A 72 -2.94 -1.65 5.05
CA PRO A 72 -3.32 -3.03 5.30
C PRO A 72 -4.32 -3.10 6.46
N ARG A 73 -5.35 -3.92 6.31
CA ARG A 73 -6.36 -4.15 7.37
C ARG A 73 -6.05 -5.44 8.11
N THR A 74 -4.91 -5.47 8.80
CA THR A 74 -4.33 -6.65 9.45
C THR A 74 -4.43 -6.62 10.97
N ASP A 75 -5.19 -5.70 11.56
CA ASP A 75 -5.29 -5.56 13.01
C ASP A 75 -5.82 -6.82 13.71
N TRP A 76 -6.65 -7.60 13.01
CA TRP A 76 -7.16 -8.89 13.47
C TRP A 76 -6.10 -9.98 13.56
N LEU A 77 -4.90 -9.76 13.00
CA LEU A 77 -3.73 -10.66 13.07
C LEU A 77 -2.74 -10.23 14.17
N ASP A 78 -3.12 -9.26 15.00
CA ASP A 78 -2.25 -8.81 16.09
C ASP A 78 -1.93 -9.95 17.05
N GLY A 79 -0.65 -10.11 17.37
CA GLY A 79 -0.17 -11.22 18.19
C GLY A 79 -0.19 -12.59 17.51
N VAL A 80 -0.67 -12.72 16.26
CA VAL A 80 -0.67 -13.97 15.48
C VAL A 80 0.55 -14.04 14.57
N VAL A 81 0.76 -13.02 13.73
CA VAL A 81 1.92 -12.92 12.81
C VAL A 81 2.67 -11.63 13.06
N GLU A 82 3.95 -11.60 12.72
CA GLU A 82 4.72 -10.37 12.73
C GLU A 82 4.19 -9.39 11.69
N ARG A 83 4.15 -8.10 12.06
CA ARG A 83 3.73 -7.00 11.20
C ARG A 83 4.73 -5.86 11.34
N ASP A 84 4.93 -5.11 10.27
CA ASP A 84 5.72 -3.87 10.35
C ASP A 84 4.93 -2.75 11.06
N ASP A 85 5.59 -1.60 11.31
CA ASP A 85 5.00 -0.43 11.98
C ASP A 85 3.77 0.15 11.24
N ARG A 86 3.54 -0.25 9.99
CA ARG A 86 2.43 0.16 9.14
C ARG A 86 1.35 -0.92 9.01
N GLY A 87 1.56 -2.09 9.63
CA GLY A 87 0.67 -3.23 9.59
C GLY A 87 0.85 -4.18 8.40
N PHE A 88 1.86 -4.00 7.54
CA PHE A 88 2.15 -4.97 6.48
C PHE A 88 2.83 -6.21 7.06
N ILE A 89 2.60 -7.37 6.42
CA ILE A 89 3.10 -8.67 6.88
C ILE A 89 4.43 -8.96 6.17
N PRO A 90 5.57 -8.98 6.89
CA PRO A 90 6.84 -9.47 6.36
C PRO A 90 6.75 -10.96 6.07
N THR A 91 7.44 -11.43 5.02
CA THR A 91 7.42 -12.82 4.58
C THR A 91 8.79 -13.29 4.13
N GLY A 92 9.04 -14.58 4.24
CA GLY A 92 10.25 -15.21 3.72
C GLY A 92 11.54 -14.50 4.19
N PRO A 93 12.39 -14.03 3.26
CA PRO A 93 13.66 -13.37 3.60
C PRO A 93 13.52 -12.12 4.47
N ASP A 94 12.38 -11.39 4.37
CA ASP A 94 12.15 -10.17 5.17
C ASP A 94 12.04 -10.47 6.68
N LEU A 95 11.79 -11.72 7.04
CA LEU A 95 11.71 -12.19 8.43
C LEU A 95 13.08 -12.61 9.01
N ILE A 96 14.10 -12.74 8.18
CA ILE A 96 15.43 -13.17 8.58
C ILE A 96 16.26 -11.94 8.92
N SER A 97 16.60 -11.77 10.17
CA SER A 97 17.45 -10.68 10.65
C SER A 97 18.69 -11.24 11.35
N GLU A 98 19.89 -10.76 10.98
CA GLU A 98 21.16 -11.19 11.57
C GLU A 98 21.31 -12.73 11.61
N GLU A 99 20.92 -13.42 10.54
CA GLU A 99 20.90 -14.89 10.43
C GLU A 99 19.95 -15.58 11.42
N ARG A 100 19.03 -14.85 12.03
CA ARG A 100 18.02 -15.41 12.94
C ARG A 100 16.66 -15.50 12.26
N ARG A 101 16.00 -16.63 12.51
CA ARG A 101 14.63 -16.90 12.09
C ARG A 101 13.61 -16.13 12.94
N PRO A 102 12.35 -16.01 12.49
CA PRO A 102 11.29 -15.37 13.26
C PRO A 102 11.17 -15.94 14.68
N ARG A 103 10.74 -15.12 15.60
CA ARG A 103 10.53 -15.54 16.98
C ARG A 103 9.45 -16.65 17.03
N GLY A 104 9.79 -17.76 17.68
CA GLY A 104 8.89 -18.91 17.78
C GLY A 104 8.89 -19.83 16.55
N TRP A 105 9.80 -19.63 15.60
CA TRP A 105 9.96 -20.53 14.47
C TRP A 105 10.58 -21.86 14.89
N HIS A 106 9.87 -22.96 14.69
CA HIS A 106 10.26 -24.29 15.18
C HIS A 106 10.82 -25.23 14.11
N LEU A 107 10.73 -24.84 12.82
CA LEU A 107 11.20 -25.68 11.73
C LEU A 107 12.68 -25.48 11.46
N GLU A 108 13.38 -26.54 11.03
CA GLU A 108 14.80 -26.45 10.68
C GLU A 108 15.07 -25.63 9.42
N ARG A 109 14.07 -25.54 8.51
CA ARG A 109 14.14 -24.70 7.32
C ARG A 109 13.79 -23.23 7.59
N ASP A 110 14.20 -22.37 6.70
CA ASP A 110 13.77 -20.97 6.70
C ASP A 110 12.31 -20.84 6.18
N PRO A 111 11.62 -19.73 6.47
CA PRO A 111 10.32 -19.44 5.87
C PRO A 111 10.38 -19.47 4.34
N TYR A 112 9.36 -20.02 3.70
CA TYR A 112 9.21 -19.91 2.24
C TYR A 112 8.99 -18.45 1.83
N LEU A 113 9.25 -18.11 0.58
CA LEU A 113 9.22 -16.73 0.06
C LEU A 113 8.00 -15.90 0.49
N LEU A 114 6.82 -16.52 0.57
CA LEU A 114 5.56 -15.85 0.92
C LEU A 114 5.02 -16.31 2.28
N GLU A 115 5.79 -17.06 3.05
CA GLU A 115 5.41 -17.56 4.36
C GLU A 115 5.66 -16.49 5.43
N SER A 116 4.68 -16.28 6.30
CA SER A 116 4.77 -15.33 7.41
C SER A 116 5.68 -15.83 8.53
N SER A 117 5.74 -15.09 9.64
CA SER A 117 6.46 -15.50 10.86
C SER A 117 5.89 -16.77 11.52
N VAL A 118 4.73 -17.23 11.08
CA VAL A 118 4.11 -18.48 11.54
C VAL A 118 4.08 -19.48 10.40
N SER A 119 4.65 -20.66 10.62
CA SER A 119 4.75 -21.69 9.60
C SER A 119 3.37 -22.15 9.13
N GLY A 120 3.21 -22.27 7.80
CA GLY A 120 1.94 -22.64 7.16
C GLY A 120 0.96 -21.49 6.94
N ILE A 121 1.28 -20.27 7.40
CA ILE A 121 0.52 -19.05 7.09
C ILE A 121 1.26 -18.26 6.01
N PHE A 122 0.58 -17.99 4.90
CA PHE A 122 1.15 -17.29 3.75
C PHE A 122 0.44 -15.95 3.54
N ALA A 123 1.19 -14.91 3.22
CA ALA A 123 0.67 -13.59 2.88
C ALA A 123 1.10 -13.20 1.46
N VAL A 124 0.14 -12.64 0.68
CA VAL A 124 0.34 -12.28 -0.73
C VAL A 124 -0.33 -10.96 -1.07
N GLY A 125 0.12 -10.31 -2.12
CA GLY A 125 -0.47 -9.09 -2.65
C GLY A 125 -0.24 -7.87 -1.77
N ASP A 126 -1.22 -6.98 -1.75
CA ASP A 126 -1.08 -5.64 -1.17
C ASP A 126 -0.84 -5.63 0.34
N VAL A 127 -1.22 -6.69 1.05
CA VAL A 127 -1.02 -6.85 2.49
C VAL A 127 0.42 -7.19 2.87
N ARG A 128 1.20 -7.73 1.93
CA ARG A 128 2.57 -8.16 2.16
C ARG A 128 3.53 -6.96 2.20
N HIS A 129 4.47 -6.97 3.14
CA HIS A 129 5.59 -6.01 3.19
C HIS A 129 6.37 -6.02 1.88
N GLY A 130 6.76 -4.85 1.38
CA GLY A 130 7.56 -4.71 0.17
C GLY A 130 6.91 -5.15 -1.14
N SER A 131 5.63 -5.59 -1.13
CA SER A 131 4.95 -6.04 -2.35
C SER A 131 4.75 -4.91 -3.36
N VAL A 132 4.79 -5.26 -4.64
CA VAL A 132 4.40 -4.36 -5.72
C VAL A 132 2.87 -4.28 -5.75
N LYS A 133 2.32 -3.12 -5.42
CA LYS A 133 0.88 -2.87 -5.34
C LYS A 133 0.25 -2.81 -6.74
N ARG A 134 0.08 -3.98 -7.36
CA ARG A 134 -0.52 -4.19 -8.68
C ARG A 134 -1.33 -5.48 -8.69
N VAL A 135 -2.46 -5.48 -9.36
CA VAL A 135 -3.33 -6.66 -9.51
C VAL A 135 -2.55 -7.86 -10.05
N ALA A 136 -1.78 -7.66 -11.12
CA ALA A 136 -0.98 -8.74 -11.71
C ALA A 136 0.04 -9.33 -10.71
N SER A 137 0.66 -8.51 -9.87
CA SER A 137 1.59 -8.96 -8.83
C SER A 137 0.88 -9.81 -7.78
N GLY A 138 -0.27 -9.35 -7.30
CA GLY A 138 -1.08 -10.10 -6.32
C GLY A 138 -1.56 -11.44 -6.85
N VAL A 139 -2.02 -11.50 -8.11
CA VAL A 139 -2.40 -12.76 -8.77
C VAL A 139 -1.21 -13.70 -8.92
N GLY A 140 -0.05 -13.17 -9.33
CA GLY A 140 1.18 -13.96 -9.46
C GLY A 140 1.66 -14.51 -8.11
N GLU A 141 1.71 -13.69 -7.08
CA GLU A 141 2.06 -14.14 -5.72
C GLU A 141 1.07 -15.19 -5.21
N GLY A 142 -0.24 -15.01 -5.45
CA GLY A 142 -1.26 -15.99 -5.09
C GLY A 142 -1.02 -17.35 -5.75
N SER A 143 -0.70 -17.38 -7.02
CA SER A 143 -0.36 -18.60 -7.75
C SER A 143 0.88 -19.31 -7.18
N ILE A 144 1.92 -18.53 -6.82
CA ILE A 144 3.14 -19.06 -6.20
C ILE A 144 2.84 -19.60 -4.79
N ALA A 145 2.01 -18.90 -4.01
CA ALA A 145 1.65 -19.33 -2.66
C ALA A 145 0.98 -20.69 -2.62
N VAL A 146 0.12 -21.01 -3.61
CA VAL A 146 -0.51 -22.34 -3.71
C VAL A 146 0.54 -23.45 -3.78
N GLN A 147 1.63 -23.25 -4.52
CA GLN A 147 2.72 -24.25 -4.57
C GLN A 147 3.43 -24.38 -3.23
N PHE A 148 3.66 -23.28 -2.52
CA PHE A 148 4.25 -23.34 -1.18
C PHE A 148 3.33 -24.00 -0.16
N VAL A 149 2.01 -23.80 -0.24
CA VAL A 149 1.02 -24.51 0.59
C VAL A 149 1.11 -26.02 0.35
N HIS A 150 1.12 -26.47 -0.91
CA HIS A 150 1.30 -27.90 -1.24
C HIS A 150 2.61 -28.45 -0.69
N ARG A 151 3.70 -27.70 -0.86
CA ARG A 151 5.01 -28.10 -0.33
C ARG A 151 5.02 -28.18 1.20
N TYR A 152 4.37 -27.23 1.86
CA TYR A 152 4.23 -27.24 3.33
C TYR A 152 3.47 -28.50 3.78
N LEU A 153 2.29 -28.75 3.19
CA LEU A 153 1.46 -29.90 3.55
C LEU A 153 2.13 -31.27 3.27
N SER A 154 3.00 -31.34 2.25
CA SER A 154 3.76 -32.56 1.95
C SER A 154 4.91 -32.85 2.91
N ASN A 155 5.26 -31.90 3.79
CA ASN A 155 6.33 -32.01 4.76
C ASN A 155 5.82 -32.05 6.22
N LEU A 156 4.50 -32.20 6.42
CA LEU A 156 3.88 -32.45 7.71
C LEU A 156 3.89 -33.96 8.01
#